data_f82367437d150e1a8cb54a37994dbc2b
#
_entry.id   f82367437d150e1a8cb54a37994dbc2b
#
_cell.length_a   1.000
_cell.length_b   1.000
_cell.length_c   1.000
_cell.angle_alpha   90.00
_cell.angle_beta   90.00
_cell.angle_gamma   90.00
#
_symmetry.space_group_name_H-M   'P 1'
#
loop_
_entity.id
_entity.type
_entity.pdbx_description
1 polymer ?
#
loop_
_entity_poly.entity_id
_entity_poly.type
_entity_poly.pdbx_seq_one_letter_code
_entity_poly.pdbx_strand_id
1 'polypeptide(L)'
;DMRDAFEAAKGQLDFVSVTPHAMWPDIPGADDPRLKWVIDYHTGAFKRLREGGYEKYVKMTNEYNKEGEFLTFVGYEAHSMEHGDHVALNYDLDAPLVECTSIEDWKQKAKGHKVFITPHHMGYQGGYRGYNWKCFTEGDITPFVEMYSRHGLAESDQGDYPYLHDMGPRQWEGTIQYGLELGNKFGIMASTDQH
;
A
#
# COMPACT_ATOMS: atom_id res chain seq x y z
N ASP A 1 4.50 15.69 -9.55
CA ASP A 1 3.26 15.05 -10.05
C ASP A 1 3.54 13.60 -10.43
N MET A 2 2.53 12.84 -10.85
CA MET A 2 2.71 11.42 -11.28
C MET A 2 3.72 11.26 -12.44
N ARG A 3 3.76 12.18 -13.38
CA ARG A 3 4.70 12.13 -14.51
C ARG A 3 6.14 12.24 -14.01
N ASP A 4 6.40 13.14 -13.08
CA ASP A 4 7.73 13.31 -12.49
C ASP A 4 8.18 12.02 -11.77
N ALA A 5 7.25 11.32 -11.11
CA ALA A 5 7.54 10.03 -10.48
C ALA A 5 7.93 8.96 -11.50
N PHE A 6 7.22 8.84 -12.63
CA PHE A 6 7.59 7.91 -13.70
C PHE A 6 8.92 8.26 -14.35
N GLU A 7 9.18 9.54 -14.63
CA GLU A 7 10.45 9.97 -15.21
C GLU A 7 11.63 9.70 -14.27
N ALA A 8 11.47 9.97 -12.98
CA ALA A 8 12.50 9.68 -11.99
C ALA A 8 12.76 8.17 -11.86
N ALA A 9 11.70 7.37 -11.82
CA ALA A 9 11.80 5.91 -11.71
C ALA A 9 12.48 5.31 -12.96
N LYS A 10 12.07 5.72 -14.16
CA LYS A 10 12.63 5.24 -15.44
C LYS A 10 14.14 5.39 -15.55
N GLY A 11 14.71 6.41 -14.92
CA GLY A 11 16.16 6.64 -14.90
C GLY A 11 16.94 5.75 -13.95
N GLN A 12 16.27 4.97 -13.08
CA GLN A 12 16.89 4.26 -11.96
C GLN A 12 16.40 2.81 -11.77
N LEU A 13 15.23 2.47 -12.28
CA LEU A 13 14.55 1.20 -12.02
C LEU A 13 14.16 0.52 -13.32
N ASP A 14 14.05 -0.81 -13.29
CA ASP A 14 13.52 -1.61 -14.39
C ASP A 14 12.00 -1.64 -14.41
N PHE A 15 11.38 -1.43 -13.24
CA PHE A 15 9.93 -1.37 -13.11
C PHE A 15 9.48 -0.48 -11.95
N VAL A 16 8.22 0.00 -12.01
CA VAL A 16 7.60 0.80 -10.95
C VAL A 16 6.07 0.61 -10.92
N SER A 17 5.50 0.79 -9.76
CA SER A 17 4.08 1.12 -9.61
C SER A 17 3.96 2.42 -8.81
N VAL A 18 3.24 3.39 -9.35
CA VAL A 18 2.78 4.55 -8.59
C VAL A 18 1.44 4.16 -7.99
N THR A 19 1.29 4.25 -6.68
CA THR A 19 0.14 3.70 -5.94
C THR A 19 -0.63 4.82 -5.23
N PRO A 20 -1.50 5.55 -5.98
CA PRO A 20 -2.26 6.63 -5.37
C PRO A 20 -3.17 6.14 -4.25
N HIS A 21 -3.33 6.95 -3.20
CA HIS A 21 -4.31 6.70 -2.14
C HIS A 21 -5.72 6.63 -2.71
N ALA A 22 -6.41 5.51 -2.50
CA ALA A 22 -7.67 5.24 -3.19
C ALA A 22 -8.88 5.15 -2.26
N MET A 23 -8.72 4.57 -1.07
CA MET A 23 -9.83 4.31 -0.17
C MET A 23 -9.38 4.10 1.28
N TRP A 24 -10.32 4.28 2.20
CA TRP A 24 -10.15 4.01 3.62
C TRP A 24 -11.51 3.55 4.20
N PRO A 25 -11.85 2.25 4.10
CA PRO A 25 -13.18 1.76 4.46
C PRO A 25 -13.58 2.01 5.91
N ASP A 26 -12.63 1.87 6.84
CA ASP A 26 -12.81 2.09 8.28
C ASP A 26 -12.26 3.45 8.74
N ILE A 27 -12.34 4.48 7.88
CA ILE A 27 -11.87 5.83 8.18
C ILE A 27 -12.49 6.32 9.50
N PRO A 28 -11.68 6.73 10.49
CA PRO A 28 -12.21 7.19 11.77
C PRO A 28 -12.95 8.53 11.64
N GLY A 29 -13.77 8.84 12.63
CA GLY A 29 -14.39 10.15 12.72
C GLY A 29 -13.33 11.26 12.87
N ALA A 30 -13.68 12.47 12.43
CA ALA A 30 -12.79 13.64 12.48
C ALA A 30 -12.49 14.15 13.91
N ASP A 31 -12.98 13.46 14.93
CA ASP A 31 -12.87 13.88 16.33
C ASP A 31 -11.51 13.53 16.97
N ASP A 32 -10.70 12.65 16.34
CA ASP A 32 -9.33 12.40 16.79
C ASP A 32 -8.39 13.47 16.23
N PRO A 33 -7.89 14.39 17.08
CA PRO A 33 -7.06 15.50 16.61
C PRO A 33 -5.73 15.05 15.98
N ARG A 34 -5.25 13.83 16.30
CA ARG A 34 -4.01 13.26 15.73
C ARG A 34 -4.20 12.87 14.28
N LEU A 35 -5.42 12.49 13.92
CA LEU A 35 -5.75 11.96 12.58
C LEU A 35 -6.42 13.01 11.67
N LYS A 36 -6.86 14.15 12.22
CA LYS A 36 -7.63 15.12 11.44
C LYS A 36 -6.94 15.53 10.14
N TRP A 37 -5.67 15.89 10.20
CA TRP A 37 -4.94 16.33 9.00
C TRP A 37 -4.79 15.21 7.98
N VAL A 38 -4.55 13.98 8.43
CA VAL A 38 -4.38 12.81 7.55
C VAL A 38 -5.71 12.39 6.94
N ILE A 39 -6.81 12.49 7.69
CA ILE A 39 -8.17 12.25 7.18
C ILE A 39 -8.52 13.26 6.09
N ASP A 40 -8.31 14.56 6.34
CA ASP A 40 -8.59 15.62 5.37
C ASP A 40 -7.75 15.44 4.09
N TYR A 41 -6.46 15.10 4.23
CA TYR A 41 -5.56 14.82 3.11
C TYR A 41 -6.06 13.65 2.25
N HIS A 42 -6.35 12.50 2.88
CA HIS A 42 -6.77 11.29 2.18
C HIS A 42 -8.15 11.44 1.55
N THR A 43 -9.11 12.05 2.25
CA THR A 43 -10.45 12.31 1.70
C THR A 43 -10.36 13.17 0.44
N GLY A 44 -9.50 14.19 0.43
CA GLY A 44 -9.23 15.00 -0.76
C GLY A 44 -8.59 14.20 -1.90
N ALA A 45 -7.66 13.28 -1.57
CA ALA A 45 -7.03 12.40 -2.56
C ALA A 45 -8.04 11.43 -3.19
N PHE A 46 -8.86 10.78 -2.38
CA PHE A 46 -9.91 9.86 -2.85
C PHE A 46 -10.90 10.53 -3.78
N LYS A 47 -11.33 11.75 -3.44
CA LYS A 47 -12.22 12.54 -4.29
C LYS A 47 -11.58 12.80 -5.66
N ARG A 48 -10.36 13.34 -5.69
CA ARG A 48 -9.65 13.61 -6.94
C ARG A 48 -9.47 12.36 -7.79
N LEU A 49 -9.18 11.22 -7.16
CA LEU A 49 -9.00 9.96 -7.86
C LEU A 49 -10.30 9.53 -8.56
N ARG A 50 -11.45 9.62 -7.89
CA ARG A 50 -12.77 9.25 -8.42
C ARG A 50 -13.29 10.23 -9.47
N GLU A 51 -12.93 11.49 -9.40
CA GLU A 51 -13.32 12.55 -10.35
C GLU A 51 -12.47 12.53 -11.64
N GLY A 52 -12.15 11.35 -12.16
CA GLY A 52 -11.39 11.14 -13.39
C GLY A 52 -9.85 11.09 -13.20
N GLY A 53 -9.39 11.15 -11.96
CA GLY A 53 -7.95 11.01 -11.65
C GLY A 53 -7.44 9.60 -11.92
N TYR A 54 -8.24 8.57 -11.61
CA TYR A 54 -7.86 7.19 -11.84
C TYR A 54 -7.69 6.85 -13.32
N GLU A 55 -8.62 7.29 -14.17
CA GLU A 55 -8.51 7.10 -15.62
C GLU A 55 -7.25 7.76 -16.21
N LYS A 56 -6.94 8.98 -15.74
CA LYS A 56 -5.71 9.68 -16.14
C LYS A 56 -4.46 8.95 -15.67
N TYR A 57 -4.49 8.42 -14.46
CA TYR A 57 -3.42 7.64 -13.87
C TYR A 57 -3.18 6.35 -14.67
N VAL A 58 -4.22 5.56 -14.95
CA VAL A 58 -4.13 4.33 -15.76
C VAL A 58 -3.57 4.62 -17.14
N LYS A 59 -4.06 5.66 -17.80
CA LYS A 59 -3.54 6.08 -19.11
C LYS A 59 -2.05 6.43 -19.04
N MET A 60 -1.63 7.20 -18.05
CA MET A 60 -0.22 7.58 -17.88
C MET A 60 0.66 6.37 -17.59
N THR A 61 0.21 5.44 -16.72
CA THR A 61 0.91 4.19 -16.45
C THR A 61 1.17 3.41 -17.75
N ASN A 62 0.16 3.31 -18.60
CA ASN A 62 0.29 2.65 -19.91
C ASN A 62 1.24 3.36 -20.87
N GLU A 63 1.27 4.69 -20.87
CA GLU A 63 2.19 5.48 -21.71
C GLU A 63 3.65 5.19 -21.37
N TYR A 64 3.97 4.91 -20.10
CA TYR A 64 5.33 4.59 -19.66
C TYR A 64 5.69 3.11 -19.77
N ASN A 65 4.72 2.21 -19.90
CA ASN A 65 4.99 0.78 -19.96
C ASN A 65 5.61 0.38 -21.31
N LYS A 66 6.85 -0.08 -21.26
CA LYS A 66 7.60 -0.52 -22.43
C LYS A 66 8.31 -1.84 -22.16
N GLU A 67 7.79 -2.90 -22.76
CA GLU A 67 8.38 -4.23 -22.64
C GLU A 67 9.86 -4.23 -23.04
N GLY A 68 10.72 -4.82 -22.20
CA GLY A 68 12.15 -4.89 -22.38
C GLY A 68 12.94 -3.61 -22.05
N GLU A 69 12.26 -2.51 -21.70
CA GLU A 69 12.90 -1.24 -21.31
C GLU A 69 12.54 -0.82 -19.91
N PHE A 70 11.25 -0.65 -19.62
CA PHE A 70 10.74 -0.18 -18.33
C PHE A 70 9.30 -0.62 -18.15
N LEU A 71 9.03 -1.40 -17.12
CA LEU A 71 7.69 -1.92 -16.83
C LEU A 71 6.97 -1.05 -15.81
N THR A 72 5.68 -0.88 -16.01
CA THR A 72 4.80 -0.19 -15.06
C THR A 72 3.61 -1.05 -14.71
N PHE A 73 3.16 -0.95 -13.46
CA PHE A 73 1.98 -1.67 -12.97
C PHE A 73 0.92 -0.66 -12.53
N VAL A 74 -0.34 -0.94 -12.85
CA VAL A 74 -1.45 -0.20 -12.28
C VAL A 74 -1.63 -0.63 -10.83
N GLY A 75 -1.50 0.30 -9.91
CA GLY A 75 -1.64 0.03 -8.49
C GLY A 75 -2.43 1.12 -7.78
N TYR A 76 -2.78 0.89 -6.54
CA TYR A 76 -3.38 1.87 -5.64
C TYR A 76 -3.32 1.38 -4.20
N GLU A 77 -3.45 2.32 -3.27
CA GLU A 77 -3.36 2.05 -1.85
C GLU A 77 -4.74 2.14 -1.17
N ALA A 78 -5.02 1.17 -0.30
CA ALA A 78 -6.16 1.17 0.61
C ALA A 78 -5.66 1.23 2.05
N HIS A 79 -6.29 2.10 2.86
CA HIS A 79 -5.97 2.28 4.26
C HIS A 79 -6.93 1.48 5.15
N SER A 80 -6.46 1.03 6.31
CA SER A 80 -7.29 0.46 7.35
C SER A 80 -6.71 0.70 8.74
N MET A 81 -7.55 1.19 9.65
CA MET A 81 -7.17 1.32 11.07
C MET A 81 -6.98 -0.03 11.72
N GLU A 82 -7.83 -1.01 11.38
CA GLU A 82 -7.84 -2.33 12.01
C GLU A 82 -6.79 -3.27 11.43
N HIS A 83 -6.61 -3.24 10.09
CA HIS A 83 -5.82 -4.25 9.38
C HIS A 83 -4.49 -3.74 8.85
N GLY A 84 -4.26 -2.44 8.92
CA GLY A 84 -3.10 -1.79 8.31
C GLY A 84 -3.31 -1.49 6.84
N ASP A 85 -2.42 -0.69 6.29
CA ASP A 85 -2.48 -0.27 4.90
C ASP A 85 -2.04 -1.39 3.96
N HIS A 86 -2.61 -1.39 2.76
CA HIS A 86 -2.29 -2.36 1.72
C HIS A 86 -2.21 -1.69 0.36
N VAL A 87 -1.35 -2.21 -0.48
CA VAL A 87 -1.17 -1.78 -1.86
C VAL A 87 -1.59 -2.89 -2.81
N ALA A 88 -2.42 -2.57 -3.79
CA ALA A 88 -2.66 -3.45 -4.94
C ALA A 88 -1.64 -3.18 -6.03
N LEU A 89 -1.12 -4.23 -6.64
CA LEU A 89 -0.29 -4.22 -7.84
C LEU A 89 -0.94 -5.12 -8.88
N ASN A 90 -1.49 -4.52 -9.94
CA ASN A 90 -2.21 -5.24 -10.98
C ASN A 90 -1.31 -5.51 -12.18
N TYR A 91 -1.37 -6.72 -12.71
CA TYR A 91 -0.72 -7.07 -13.98
C TYR A 91 -1.49 -6.55 -15.20
N ASP A 92 -2.81 -6.39 -15.06
CA ASP A 92 -3.64 -5.87 -16.12
C ASP A 92 -3.54 -4.33 -16.14
N LEU A 93 -3.12 -3.78 -17.26
CA LEU A 93 -2.87 -2.36 -17.42
C LEU A 93 -4.15 -1.50 -17.53
N ASP A 94 -5.31 -2.12 -17.60
CA ASP A 94 -6.64 -1.51 -17.56
C ASP A 94 -7.44 -1.90 -16.31
N ALA A 95 -6.74 -2.40 -15.28
CA ALA A 95 -7.35 -2.84 -14.03
C ALA A 95 -8.25 -1.76 -13.41
N PRO A 96 -9.47 -2.10 -13.01
CA PRO A 96 -10.40 -1.14 -12.41
C PRO A 96 -9.98 -0.80 -10.97
N LEU A 97 -10.40 0.36 -10.49
CA LEU A 97 -10.38 0.67 -9.07
C LEU A 97 -11.48 -0.14 -8.37
N VAL A 98 -11.09 -1.12 -7.56
CA VAL A 98 -12.03 -1.99 -6.84
C VAL A 98 -12.45 -1.32 -5.54
N GLU A 99 -13.70 -0.89 -5.46
CA GLU A 99 -14.28 -0.37 -4.22
C GLU A 99 -14.55 -1.50 -3.23
N CYS A 100 -14.16 -1.31 -1.97
CA CYS A 100 -14.32 -2.31 -0.92
C CYS A 100 -14.78 -1.68 0.40
N THR A 101 -15.36 -2.51 1.26
CA THR A 101 -15.83 -2.13 2.60
C THR A 101 -14.87 -2.54 3.71
N SER A 102 -13.93 -3.43 3.42
CA SER A 102 -12.83 -3.84 4.30
C SER A 102 -11.68 -4.42 3.47
N ILE A 103 -10.54 -4.69 4.12
CA ILE A 103 -9.41 -5.38 3.46
C ILE A 103 -9.80 -6.81 3.07
N GLU A 104 -10.58 -7.52 3.87
CA GLU A 104 -11.08 -8.86 3.55
C GLU A 104 -12.02 -8.84 2.34
N ASP A 105 -12.94 -7.88 2.29
CA ASP A 105 -13.84 -7.69 1.14
C ASP A 105 -13.02 -7.42 -0.13
N TRP A 106 -11.99 -6.58 -0.03
CA TRP A 106 -11.09 -6.31 -1.14
C TRP A 106 -10.38 -7.57 -1.63
N LYS A 107 -9.78 -8.33 -0.71
CA LYS A 107 -9.13 -9.61 -1.05
C LYS A 107 -10.09 -10.62 -1.67
N GLN A 108 -11.34 -10.68 -1.21
CA GLN A 108 -12.37 -11.54 -1.82
C GLN A 108 -12.72 -11.10 -3.25
N LYS A 109 -12.92 -9.81 -3.48
CA LYS A 109 -13.21 -9.24 -4.79
C LYS A 109 -12.02 -9.39 -5.76
N ALA A 110 -10.80 -9.38 -5.24
CA ALA A 110 -9.59 -9.56 -6.02
C ALA A 110 -9.33 -11.00 -6.46
N LYS A 111 -10.00 -12.00 -5.85
CA LYS A 111 -9.84 -13.41 -6.23
C LYS A 111 -10.20 -13.63 -7.71
N GLY A 112 -9.29 -14.27 -8.44
CA GLY A 112 -9.44 -14.53 -9.86
C GLY A 112 -8.95 -13.39 -10.77
N HIS A 113 -8.52 -12.26 -10.20
CA HIS A 113 -7.82 -11.22 -10.92
C HIS A 113 -6.30 -11.39 -10.79
N LYS A 114 -5.56 -10.90 -11.77
CA LYS A 114 -4.09 -10.90 -11.76
C LYS A 114 -3.58 -9.72 -10.94
N VAL A 115 -3.73 -9.81 -9.63
CA VAL A 115 -3.36 -8.75 -8.69
C VAL A 115 -2.63 -9.31 -7.48
N PHE A 116 -1.62 -8.61 -7.00
CA PHE A 116 -1.06 -8.78 -5.66
C PHE A 116 -1.64 -7.71 -4.73
N ILE A 117 -1.95 -8.11 -3.50
CA ILE A 117 -2.32 -7.18 -2.43
C ILE A 117 -1.28 -7.37 -1.32
N THR A 118 -0.41 -6.39 -1.15
CA THR A 118 0.70 -6.43 -0.21
C THR A 118 0.48 -5.50 0.97
N PRO A 119 0.78 -5.94 2.20
CA PRO A 119 0.81 -5.05 3.36
C PRO A 119 1.84 -3.93 3.19
N HIS A 120 1.49 -2.75 3.66
CA HIS A 120 2.25 -1.52 3.58
C HIS A 120 2.32 -0.85 4.95
N HIS A 121 3.42 -0.16 5.31
CA HIS A 121 3.64 0.46 6.63
C HIS A 121 3.43 -0.48 7.82
N MET A 122 3.81 -1.72 7.70
CA MET A 122 3.44 -2.80 8.63
C MET A 122 3.70 -2.47 10.11
N GLY A 123 4.78 -1.78 10.40
CA GLY A 123 5.22 -1.49 11.75
C GLY A 123 4.48 -0.36 12.48
N TYR A 124 3.49 0.30 11.87
CA TYR A 124 2.67 1.26 12.59
C TYR A 124 1.95 0.62 13.79
N GLN A 125 1.44 1.45 14.68
CA GLN A 125 0.70 0.98 15.85
C GLN A 125 -0.59 0.27 15.45
N GLY A 126 -0.85 -0.90 16.03
CA GLY A 126 -2.10 -1.60 15.87
C GLY A 126 -3.30 -0.73 16.26
N GLY A 127 -4.35 -0.71 15.44
CA GLY A 127 -5.48 0.21 15.57
C GLY A 127 -5.20 1.63 15.05
N TYR A 128 -3.99 1.90 14.56
CA TYR A 128 -3.57 3.14 13.90
C TYR A 128 -2.82 2.84 12.59
N ARG A 129 -3.46 2.04 11.73
CA ARG A 129 -2.92 1.62 10.43
C ARG A 129 -1.73 0.65 10.50
N GLY A 130 -1.39 0.13 11.69
CA GLY A 130 -0.41 -0.94 11.84
C GLY A 130 -0.95 -2.27 11.35
N TYR A 131 -0.07 -3.11 10.80
CA TYR A 131 -0.47 -4.35 10.18
C TYR A 131 -0.98 -5.38 11.20
N ASN A 132 -2.08 -6.04 10.86
CA ASN A 132 -2.67 -7.11 11.65
C ASN A 132 -2.52 -8.45 10.90
N TRP A 133 -1.62 -9.31 11.38
CA TRP A 133 -1.33 -10.61 10.75
C TRP A 133 -2.53 -11.55 10.67
N LYS A 134 -3.64 -11.30 11.38
CA LYS A 134 -4.88 -12.06 11.23
C LYS A 134 -5.51 -11.92 9.84
N CYS A 135 -5.21 -10.84 9.12
CA CYS A 135 -5.69 -10.64 7.76
C CYS A 135 -4.71 -11.16 6.69
N PHE A 136 -3.57 -11.74 7.09
CA PHE A 136 -2.62 -12.31 6.14
C PHE A 136 -3.25 -13.46 5.36
N THR A 137 -3.04 -13.46 4.04
CA THR A 137 -3.48 -14.52 3.14
C THR A 137 -2.24 -15.09 2.44
N GLU A 138 -1.83 -16.28 2.83
CA GLU A 138 -0.72 -16.98 2.16
C GLU A 138 -1.12 -17.34 0.73
N GLY A 139 -0.19 -17.21 -0.20
CA GLY A 139 -0.37 -17.60 -1.59
C GLY A 139 -0.42 -16.43 -2.58
N ASP A 140 -1.11 -16.62 -3.70
CA ASP A 140 -1.03 -15.75 -4.89
C ASP A 140 -1.46 -14.30 -4.67
N ILE A 141 -2.34 -14.02 -3.71
CA ILE A 141 -2.84 -12.66 -3.45
C ILE A 141 -1.87 -11.84 -2.59
N THR A 142 -1.21 -12.47 -1.61
CA THR A 142 -0.23 -11.79 -0.74
C THR A 142 1.10 -12.57 -0.77
N PRO A 143 1.85 -12.50 -1.88
CA PRO A 143 3.07 -13.29 -2.03
C PRO A 143 4.26 -12.70 -1.30
N PHE A 144 4.23 -11.42 -0.96
CA PHE A 144 5.28 -10.69 -0.27
C PHE A 144 4.71 -9.61 0.64
N VAL A 145 5.55 -9.11 1.54
CA VAL A 145 5.22 -8.03 2.48
C VAL A 145 6.30 -6.95 2.42
N GLU A 146 5.92 -5.71 2.71
CA GLU A 146 6.86 -4.60 2.74
C GLU A 146 7.62 -4.56 4.05
N MET A 147 8.95 -4.67 3.97
CA MET A 147 9.83 -4.53 5.13
C MET A 147 10.23 -3.08 5.40
N TYR A 148 10.45 -2.31 4.35
CA TYR A 148 10.99 -0.96 4.45
C TYR A 148 10.36 -0.01 3.44
N SER A 149 10.06 1.19 3.90
CA SER A 149 9.81 2.36 3.06
C SER A 149 10.43 3.61 3.71
N ARG A 150 10.24 4.79 3.12
CA ARG A 150 10.68 6.04 3.77
C ARG A 150 10.03 6.29 5.15
N HIS A 151 8.92 5.62 5.46
CA HIS A 151 8.25 5.73 6.76
C HIS A 151 8.97 4.99 7.87
N GLY A 152 9.74 3.95 7.56
CA GLY A 152 10.52 3.20 8.52
C GLY A 152 10.71 1.74 8.16
N LEU A 153 11.37 1.02 9.06
CA LEU A 153 11.71 -0.39 8.93
C LEU A 153 10.78 -1.25 9.80
N ALA A 154 10.10 -2.21 9.19
CA ALA A 154 9.17 -3.13 9.85
C ALA A 154 9.76 -4.51 10.13
N GLU A 155 11.09 -4.71 10.02
CA GLU A 155 11.73 -5.98 10.29
C GLU A 155 11.45 -6.47 11.73
N SER A 156 11.70 -5.58 12.71
CA SER A 156 11.44 -5.80 14.12
C SER A 156 11.05 -4.49 14.81
N ASP A 157 10.65 -4.54 16.07
CA ASP A 157 10.36 -3.36 16.87
C ASP A 157 11.64 -2.71 17.48
N GLN A 158 12.78 -3.38 17.39
CA GLN A 158 14.05 -2.98 18.04
C GLN A 158 15.10 -2.40 17.08
N GLY A 159 14.92 -2.52 15.78
CA GLY A 159 15.92 -2.11 14.79
C GLY A 159 16.06 -0.58 14.65
N ASP A 160 17.11 -0.15 13.96
CA ASP A 160 17.29 1.22 13.48
C ASP A 160 16.15 1.63 12.54
N TYR A 161 16.09 2.88 12.13
CA TYR A 161 15.06 3.43 11.24
C TYR A 161 13.63 3.28 11.79
N PRO A 162 13.28 3.93 12.92
CA PRO A 162 11.92 3.93 13.47
C PRO A 162 10.95 4.61 12.51
N TYR A 163 9.66 4.32 12.67
CA TYR A 163 8.62 5.01 11.94
C TYR A 163 8.56 6.49 12.31
N LEU A 164 8.43 7.36 11.30
CA LEU A 164 8.56 8.81 11.45
C LEU A 164 7.23 9.53 11.75
N HIS A 165 6.12 8.80 11.81
CA HIS A 165 4.79 9.37 12.00
C HIS A 165 4.22 9.12 13.39
N ASP A 166 3.22 9.95 13.77
CA ASP A 166 2.45 9.86 15.01
C ASP A 166 1.65 8.54 15.15
N MET A 167 1.55 7.75 14.09
CA MET A 167 0.95 6.42 14.07
C MET A 167 1.89 5.32 14.60
N GLY A 168 3.14 5.68 14.95
CA GLY A 168 4.04 4.83 15.73
C GLY A 168 3.75 4.91 17.22
N PRO A 169 4.58 4.30 18.10
CA PRO A 169 5.81 3.59 17.73
C PRO A 169 5.55 2.24 17.05
N ARG A 170 6.62 1.65 16.50
CA ARG A 170 6.57 0.27 16.02
C ARG A 170 6.12 -0.67 17.12
N GLN A 171 5.29 -1.63 16.76
CA GLN A 171 4.86 -2.69 17.65
C GLN A 171 5.30 -4.04 17.12
N TRP A 172 5.76 -4.92 18.03
CA TRP A 172 6.21 -6.26 17.69
C TRP A 172 5.20 -7.04 16.84
N GLU A 173 3.93 -7.00 17.22
CA GLU A 173 2.85 -7.71 16.56
C GLU A 173 2.58 -7.28 15.11
N GLY A 174 3.10 -6.14 14.68
CA GLY A 174 3.05 -5.67 13.29
C GLY A 174 4.28 -6.02 12.46
N THR A 175 5.34 -6.59 13.08
CA THR A 175 6.63 -6.78 12.42
C THR A 175 6.69 -8.03 11.55
N ILE A 176 7.67 -8.05 10.65
CA ILE A 176 7.98 -9.22 9.81
C ILE A 176 8.45 -10.41 10.66
N GLN A 177 9.30 -10.18 11.66
CA GLN A 177 9.76 -11.23 12.54
C GLN A 177 8.60 -11.91 13.26
N TYR A 178 7.64 -11.14 13.76
CA TYR A 178 6.43 -11.70 14.36
C TYR A 178 5.63 -12.55 13.35
N GLY A 179 5.48 -12.08 12.11
CA GLY A 179 4.81 -12.86 11.05
C GLY A 179 5.50 -14.20 10.78
N LEU A 180 6.83 -14.25 10.80
CA LEU A 180 7.61 -15.48 10.66
C LEU A 180 7.43 -16.41 11.87
N GLU A 181 7.39 -15.86 13.09
CA GLU A 181 7.11 -16.65 14.31
C GLU A 181 5.72 -17.30 14.28
N LEU A 182 4.74 -16.66 13.65
CA LEU A 182 3.42 -17.26 13.42
C LEU A 182 3.44 -18.39 12.38
N GLY A 183 4.58 -18.62 11.72
CA GLY A 183 4.73 -19.65 10.70
C GLY A 183 4.29 -19.25 9.29
N ASN A 184 3.97 -17.97 9.06
CA ASN A 184 3.60 -17.47 7.74
C ASN A 184 4.79 -17.54 6.77
N LYS A 185 4.48 -17.76 5.49
CA LYS A 185 5.47 -17.81 4.40
C LYS A 185 5.17 -16.70 3.40
N PHE A 186 6.15 -15.85 3.15
CA PHE A 186 6.04 -14.72 2.24
C PHE A 186 7.42 -14.29 1.74
N GLY A 187 7.46 -13.61 0.60
CA GLY A 187 8.63 -12.86 0.17
C GLY A 187 8.70 -11.50 0.88
N ILE A 188 9.82 -10.84 0.74
CA ILE A 188 10.07 -9.51 1.33
C ILE A 188 10.36 -8.53 0.22
N MET A 189 9.76 -7.34 0.30
CA MET A 189 10.05 -6.22 -0.60
C MET A 189 10.38 -4.97 0.21
N ALA A 190 10.95 -4.00 -0.49
CA ALA A 190 11.10 -2.63 -0.02
C ALA A 190 10.60 -1.68 -1.09
N SER A 191 10.06 -0.56 -0.70
CA SER A 191 9.61 0.50 -1.60
C SER A 191 10.15 1.85 -1.15
N THR A 192 9.96 2.88 -1.96
CA THR A 192 10.32 4.24 -1.56
C THR A 192 9.18 4.93 -0.82
N ASP A 193 7.95 4.64 -1.21
CA ASP A 193 6.76 5.36 -0.75
C ASP A 193 6.96 6.88 -0.81
N GLN A 194 7.43 7.33 -1.95
CA GLN A 194 7.77 8.73 -2.19
C GLN A 194 6.52 9.51 -2.63
N HIS A 195 6.21 10.56 -1.91
CA HIS A 195 5.09 11.49 -2.19
C HIS A 195 5.55 12.71 -2.97
#